data_e4b1decaef4b232512ca685bc00f2fbf
#
_entry.id   e4b1decaef4b232512ca685bc00f2fbf
#
_cell.length_a   1.000
_cell.length_b   1.000
_cell.length_c   1.000
_cell.angle_alpha   90.00
_cell.angle_beta   90.00
_cell.angle_gamma   90.00
#
_symmetry.space_group_name_H-M   'P 1'
#
loop_
_entity.id
_entity.type
_entity.pdbx_description
1 polymer ?
#
loop_
_entity_poly.entity_id
_entity_poly.type
_entity_poly.pdbx_seq_one_letter_code
_entity_poly.pdbx_strand_id
1 'polypeptide(L)'
;CFAARFLRDKGIYEFVSAARLLRERGVNARFCLAGELDANNPTSLKIDEINTLKKDKNVEILGYQKDISELYAKSHIICLPSYREGLPKSLIEAAAASRAVVTTDVPGCREVIIPDKTGLLVPVKDSLKLADALQWLIEHPHERIAMGKAGRKFAENEFPIEKIVQNHLDIYDELLNQT
;
A
#
# COMPACT_ATOMS: atom_id res chain seq x y z
N CYS A 1 4.04 -2.95 -6.46
CA CYS A 1 4.36 -1.53 -6.38
C CYS A 1 4.13 -1.00 -4.97
N PHE A 2 5.03 -0.19 -4.45
CA PHE A 2 4.88 0.63 -3.24
C PHE A 2 4.52 2.06 -3.67
N ALA A 3 3.50 2.65 -3.07
CA ALA A 3 3.06 4.01 -3.39
C ALA A 3 2.76 4.79 -2.10
N ALA A 4 3.69 5.64 -1.67
CA ALA A 4 3.57 6.51 -0.50
C ALA A 4 4.69 7.55 -0.48
N ARG A 5 4.58 8.56 0.40
CA ARG A 5 5.73 9.42 0.73
C ARG A 5 6.90 8.58 1.23
N PHE A 6 8.12 8.99 0.91
CA PHE A 6 9.33 8.26 1.30
C PHE A 6 9.70 8.52 2.76
N LEU A 7 8.88 7.93 3.65
CA LEU A 7 9.06 7.96 5.10
C LEU A 7 9.51 6.58 5.59
N ARG A 8 10.39 6.53 6.62
CA ARG A 8 10.86 5.26 7.18
C ARG A 8 9.74 4.39 7.72
N ASP A 9 8.77 5.01 8.40
CA ASP A 9 7.62 4.32 8.97
C ASP A 9 6.58 3.85 7.95
N LYS A 10 6.75 4.16 6.65
CA LYS A 10 6.01 3.52 5.56
C LYS A 10 6.59 2.16 5.14
N GLY A 11 7.71 1.73 5.74
CA GLY A 11 8.28 0.40 5.52
C GLY A 11 9.03 0.27 4.19
N ILE A 12 9.64 1.35 3.70
CA ILE A 12 10.43 1.33 2.45
C ILE A 12 11.55 0.31 2.53
N TYR A 13 12.26 0.23 3.67
CA TYR A 13 13.37 -0.69 3.83
C TYR A 13 12.92 -2.15 3.84
N GLU A 14 11.77 -2.44 4.42
CA GLU A 14 11.16 -3.77 4.39
C GLU A 14 10.78 -4.16 2.97
N PHE A 15 10.20 -3.23 2.22
CA PHE A 15 9.86 -3.47 0.80
C PHE A 15 11.11 -3.74 -0.03
N VAL A 16 12.17 -2.95 0.12
CA VAL A 16 13.45 -3.14 -0.60
C VAL A 16 14.12 -4.44 -0.20
N SER A 17 14.13 -4.77 1.10
CA SER A 17 14.68 -6.04 1.60
C SER A 17 13.89 -7.24 1.07
N ALA A 18 12.56 -7.15 1.03
CA ALA A 18 11.72 -8.19 0.44
C ALA A 18 12.00 -8.37 -1.07
N ALA A 19 12.20 -7.27 -1.80
CA ALA A 19 12.57 -7.33 -3.23
C ALA A 19 13.90 -8.05 -3.46
N ARG A 20 14.91 -7.81 -2.60
CA ARG A 20 16.20 -8.50 -2.66
C ARG A 20 16.05 -10.00 -2.38
N LEU A 21 15.34 -10.36 -1.30
CA LEU A 21 15.06 -11.75 -0.94
C LEU A 21 14.36 -12.50 -2.08
N LEU A 22 13.38 -11.87 -2.73
CA LEU A 22 12.67 -12.47 -3.85
C LEU A 22 13.56 -12.65 -5.07
N ARG A 23 14.47 -11.71 -5.33
CA ARG A 23 15.48 -11.85 -6.38
C ARG A 23 16.43 -13.02 -6.09
N GLU A 24 16.90 -13.17 -4.86
CA GLU A 24 17.74 -14.29 -4.42
C GLU A 24 17.03 -15.65 -4.55
N ARG A 25 15.73 -15.69 -4.35
CA ARG A 25 14.86 -16.85 -4.59
C ARG A 25 14.58 -17.12 -6.08
N GLY A 26 15.09 -16.28 -6.99
CA GLY A 26 14.85 -16.44 -8.43
C GLY A 26 13.47 -15.99 -8.89
N VAL A 27 12.72 -15.27 -8.08
CA VAL A 27 11.39 -14.74 -8.44
C VAL A 27 11.53 -13.60 -9.44
N ASN A 28 10.95 -13.75 -10.63
CA ASN A 28 10.98 -12.75 -11.67
C ASN A 28 9.83 -11.74 -11.51
N ALA A 29 10.12 -10.61 -10.90
CA ALA A 29 9.16 -9.52 -10.70
C ALA A 29 9.84 -8.14 -10.72
N ARG A 30 9.08 -7.09 -11.05
CA ARG A 30 9.50 -5.69 -10.94
C ARG A 30 8.97 -5.11 -9.64
N PHE A 31 9.85 -4.45 -8.90
CA PHE A 31 9.52 -3.77 -7.65
C PHE A 31 9.67 -2.27 -7.83
N CYS A 32 8.56 -1.54 -7.80
CA CYS A 32 8.52 -0.11 -8.05
C CYS A 32 8.23 0.66 -6.76
N LEU A 33 8.95 1.76 -6.54
CA LEU A 33 8.76 2.71 -5.47
C LEU A 33 8.26 4.03 -6.07
N ALA A 34 6.99 4.36 -5.85
CA ALA A 34 6.38 5.62 -6.26
C ALA A 34 6.18 6.54 -5.05
N GLY A 35 6.61 7.77 -5.17
CA GLY A 35 6.50 8.78 -4.13
C GLY A 35 7.66 9.76 -4.13
N GLU A 36 7.69 10.61 -3.13
CA GLU A 36 8.69 11.65 -2.96
C GLU A 36 9.08 11.84 -1.50
N LEU A 37 10.15 12.58 -1.29
CA LEU A 37 10.58 13.02 0.03
C LEU A 37 9.58 14.03 0.61
N ASP A 38 9.43 14.00 1.93
CA ASP A 38 8.66 14.99 2.67
C ASP A 38 9.62 15.72 3.64
N ALA A 39 10.22 16.80 3.17
CA ALA A 39 11.26 17.54 3.90
C ALA A 39 10.81 18.03 5.29
N ASN A 40 9.51 18.20 5.49
CA ASN A 40 8.95 18.67 6.76
C ASN A 40 8.63 17.53 7.75
N ASN A 41 8.81 16.28 7.32
CA ASN A 41 8.52 15.12 8.17
C ASN A 41 9.83 14.54 8.76
N PRO A 42 9.93 14.41 10.08
CA PRO A 42 11.17 13.91 10.72
C PRO A 42 11.51 12.46 10.37
N THR A 43 10.54 11.68 9.89
CA THR A 43 10.75 10.28 9.45
C THR A 43 11.05 10.17 7.96
N SER A 44 11.15 11.30 7.23
CA SER A 44 11.51 11.31 5.81
C SER A 44 12.91 10.71 5.59
N LEU A 45 13.04 9.98 4.50
CA LEU A 45 14.36 9.57 4.03
C LEU A 45 15.19 10.81 3.65
N LYS A 46 16.49 10.68 3.78
CA LYS A 46 17.44 11.69 3.31
C LYS A 46 17.76 11.46 1.83
N ILE A 47 18.24 12.50 1.16
CA ILE A 47 18.64 12.44 -0.25
C ILE A 47 19.68 11.33 -0.51
N ASP A 48 20.65 11.17 0.40
CA ASP A 48 21.70 10.14 0.26
C ASP A 48 21.13 8.71 0.35
N GLU A 49 20.08 8.51 1.17
CA GLU A 49 19.39 7.23 1.28
C GLU A 49 18.65 6.93 -0.04
N ILE A 50 17.97 7.92 -0.63
CA ILE A 50 17.34 7.77 -1.95
C ILE A 50 18.38 7.50 -3.04
N ASN A 51 19.52 8.21 -3.03
CA ASN A 51 20.59 7.96 -3.99
C ASN A 51 21.18 6.55 -3.85
N THR A 52 21.20 6.01 -2.65
CA THR A 52 21.59 4.61 -2.41
C THR A 52 20.54 3.65 -2.97
N LEU A 53 19.25 3.90 -2.73
CA LEU A 53 18.15 3.09 -3.29
C LEU A 53 18.11 3.14 -4.81
N LYS A 54 18.42 4.27 -5.44
CA LYS A 54 18.51 4.38 -6.93
C LYS A 54 19.60 3.49 -7.53
N LYS A 55 20.62 3.11 -6.77
CA LYS A 55 21.69 2.20 -7.22
C LYS A 55 21.29 0.73 -7.03
N ASP A 56 20.25 0.46 -6.28
CA ASP A 56 19.77 -0.90 -6.04
C ASP A 56 19.02 -1.42 -7.27
N LYS A 57 19.60 -2.47 -7.88
CA LYS A 57 19.03 -3.09 -9.09
C LYS A 57 17.75 -3.89 -8.82
N ASN A 58 17.36 -4.07 -7.55
CA ASN A 58 16.19 -4.84 -7.18
C ASN A 58 14.91 -4.01 -7.13
N VAL A 59 15.02 -2.68 -7.10
CA VAL A 59 13.89 -1.75 -7.06
C VAL A 59 14.06 -0.64 -8.09
N GLU A 60 12.95 -0.15 -8.60
CA GLU A 60 12.87 0.98 -9.52
C GLU A 60 12.19 2.16 -8.83
N ILE A 61 12.86 3.30 -8.73
CA ILE A 61 12.29 4.51 -8.14
C ILE A 61 11.62 5.32 -9.25
N LEU A 62 10.30 5.42 -9.18
CA LEU A 62 9.48 6.13 -10.17
C LEU A 62 9.32 7.63 -9.84
N GLY A 63 9.64 8.05 -8.60
CA GLY A 63 9.36 9.40 -8.13
C GLY A 63 7.86 9.68 -7.94
N TYR A 64 7.51 10.96 -7.85
CA TYR A 64 6.11 11.39 -7.72
C TYR A 64 5.30 10.99 -8.96
N GLN A 65 4.11 10.46 -8.72
CA GLN A 65 3.16 10.08 -9.77
C GLN A 65 1.93 11.00 -9.70
N LYS A 66 1.72 11.78 -10.74
CA LYS A 66 0.56 12.70 -10.83
C LYS A 66 -0.74 11.92 -10.94
N ASP A 67 -0.73 10.84 -11.69
CA ASP A 67 -1.87 9.92 -11.85
C ASP A 67 -1.52 8.56 -11.21
N ILE A 68 -1.95 8.42 -9.97
CA ILE A 68 -1.75 7.17 -9.22
C ILE A 68 -2.63 6.04 -9.76
N SER A 69 -3.76 6.37 -10.36
CA SER A 69 -4.70 5.37 -10.90
C SER A 69 -4.07 4.64 -12.08
N GLU A 70 -3.35 5.35 -12.94
CA GLU A 70 -2.60 4.76 -14.05
C GLU A 70 -1.48 3.81 -13.55
N LEU A 71 -0.77 4.21 -12.50
CA LEU A 71 0.25 3.35 -11.87
C LEU A 71 -0.38 2.07 -11.31
N TYR A 72 -1.50 2.19 -10.59
CA TYR A 72 -2.19 1.02 -10.05
C TYR A 72 -2.75 0.12 -11.15
N ALA A 73 -3.29 0.69 -12.23
CA ALA A 73 -3.75 -0.08 -13.38
C ALA A 73 -2.64 -0.94 -14.02
N LYS A 74 -1.40 -0.46 -14.01
CA LYS A 74 -0.21 -1.15 -14.52
C LYS A 74 0.44 -2.10 -13.49
N SER A 75 0.01 -2.05 -12.22
CA SER A 75 0.56 -2.86 -11.15
C SER A 75 -0.26 -4.13 -10.94
N HIS A 76 0.37 -5.22 -10.49
CA HIS A 76 -0.33 -6.45 -10.14
C HIS A 76 -0.65 -6.53 -8.63
N ILE A 77 0.23 -5.98 -7.81
CA ILE A 77 0.15 -6.00 -6.35
C ILE A 77 0.54 -4.62 -5.84
N ILE A 78 -0.22 -4.08 -4.91
CA ILE A 78 0.14 -2.88 -4.17
C ILE A 78 0.58 -3.29 -2.77
N CYS A 79 1.72 -2.76 -2.35
CA CYS A 79 2.35 -3.11 -1.09
C CYS A 79 2.61 -1.84 -0.26
N LEU A 80 2.11 -1.82 0.97
CA LEU A 80 2.37 -0.75 1.94
C LEU A 80 2.70 -1.37 3.30
N PRO A 81 3.97 -1.71 3.59
CA PRO A 81 4.38 -2.36 4.82
C PRO A 81 4.60 -1.35 5.95
N SER A 82 3.63 -0.44 6.14
CA SER A 82 3.71 0.66 7.09
C SER A 82 3.69 0.19 8.54
N TYR A 83 4.38 0.92 9.43
CA TYR A 83 4.40 0.60 10.87
C TYR A 83 3.15 1.14 11.60
N ARG A 84 2.49 2.14 11.02
CA ARG A 84 1.28 2.75 11.57
C ARG A 84 0.51 3.49 10.48
N GLU A 85 -0.79 3.38 10.51
CA GLU A 85 -1.73 4.11 9.64
C GLU A 85 -2.97 4.49 10.43
N GLY A 86 -3.59 5.62 10.06
CA GLY A 86 -4.95 5.93 10.47
C GLY A 86 -5.95 5.23 9.55
N LEU A 87 -6.05 5.68 8.31
CA LEU A 87 -6.79 5.03 7.22
C LEU A 87 -6.01 5.26 5.91
N PRO A 88 -5.24 4.28 5.44
CA PRO A 88 -4.32 4.48 4.31
C PRO A 88 -5.07 4.60 2.98
N LYS A 89 -5.23 5.84 2.51
CA LYS A 89 -5.92 6.16 1.26
C LYS A 89 -5.36 5.38 0.07
N SER A 90 -4.03 5.20 0.02
CA SER A 90 -3.37 4.44 -1.04
C SER A 90 -3.83 2.98 -1.14
N LEU A 91 -4.20 2.35 -0.02
CA LEU A 91 -4.74 0.99 -0.02
C LEU A 91 -6.20 0.94 -0.47
N ILE A 92 -7.00 1.95 -0.11
CA ILE A 92 -8.38 2.10 -0.61
C ILE A 92 -8.36 2.31 -2.13
N GLU A 93 -7.48 3.17 -2.62
CA GLU A 93 -7.28 3.42 -4.05
C GLU A 93 -6.81 2.15 -4.78
N ALA A 94 -5.91 1.37 -4.18
CA ALA A 94 -5.45 0.09 -4.73
C ALA A 94 -6.61 -0.92 -4.83
N ALA A 95 -7.43 -1.03 -3.79
CA ALA A 95 -8.62 -1.87 -3.77
C ALA A 95 -9.62 -1.41 -4.86
N ALA A 96 -9.91 -0.11 -4.97
CA ALA A 96 -10.76 0.47 -6.00
C ALA A 96 -10.23 0.20 -7.42
N ALA A 97 -8.90 0.12 -7.60
CA ALA A 97 -8.25 -0.28 -8.85
C ALA A 97 -8.24 -1.80 -9.08
N SER A 98 -8.91 -2.59 -8.25
CA SER A 98 -8.93 -4.07 -8.31
C SER A 98 -7.53 -4.69 -8.18
N ARG A 99 -6.65 -4.11 -7.36
CA ARG A 99 -5.32 -4.68 -7.09
C ARG A 99 -5.32 -5.45 -5.77
N ALA A 100 -4.68 -6.60 -5.77
CA ALA A 100 -4.39 -7.30 -4.53
C ALA A 100 -3.43 -6.48 -3.68
N VAL A 101 -3.65 -6.47 -2.37
CA VAL A 101 -2.89 -5.67 -1.42
C VAL A 101 -2.06 -6.57 -0.50
N VAL A 102 -0.82 -6.16 -0.21
CA VAL A 102 -0.03 -6.68 0.91
C VAL A 102 0.29 -5.52 1.83
N THR A 103 -0.09 -5.63 3.09
CA THR A 103 0.16 -4.59 4.08
C THR A 103 0.43 -5.19 5.46
N THR A 104 0.75 -4.34 6.42
CA THR A 104 1.04 -4.77 7.79
C THR A 104 -0.23 -4.90 8.63
N ASP A 105 -0.13 -5.76 9.65
CA ASP A 105 -1.20 -5.99 10.61
C ASP A 105 -1.22 -4.89 11.69
N VAL A 106 -1.64 -3.67 11.27
CA VAL A 106 -1.82 -2.49 12.14
C VAL A 106 -3.25 -1.96 12.01
N PRO A 107 -3.77 -1.21 12.99
CA PRO A 107 -5.18 -0.81 13.04
C PRO A 107 -5.72 -0.26 11.74
N GLY A 108 -5.16 0.84 11.22
CA GLY A 108 -5.67 1.48 10.00
C GLY A 108 -5.57 0.61 8.74
N CYS A 109 -4.59 -0.32 8.68
CA CYS A 109 -4.49 -1.25 7.56
C CYS A 109 -5.57 -2.35 7.63
N ARG A 110 -5.93 -2.80 8.84
CA ARG A 110 -7.03 -3.76 9.04
C ARG A 110 -8.38 -3.22 8.58
N GLU A 111 -8.60 -1.91 8.69
CA GLU A 111 -9.86 -1.28 8.30
C GLU A 111 -10.10 -1.32 6.77
N VAL A 112 -9.03 -1.41 5.98
CA VAL A 112 -9.10 -1.34 4.52
C VAL A 112 -8.88 -2.68 3.82
N ILE A 113 -8.77 -3.76 4.60
CA ILE A 113 -8.51 -5.09 4.08
C ILE A 113 -9.31 -6.15 4.84
N ILE A 114 -9.86 -7.11 4.13
CA ILE A 114 -10.37 -8.35 4.71
C ILE A 114 -9.26 -9.40 4.51
N PRO A 115 -8.60 -9.86 5.60
CA PRO A 115 -7.48 -10.79 5.51
C PRO A 115 -7.83 -12.01 4.65
N ASP A 116 -6.88 -12.44 3.81
CA ASP A 116 -6.98 -13.59 2.90
C ASP A 116 -8.10 -13.51 1.86
N LYS A 117 -8.92 -12.45 1.88
CA LYS A 117 -10.03 -12.26 0.93
C LYS A 117 -9.80 -11.08 -0.02
N THR A 118 -9.28 -9.95 0.48
CA THR A 118 -9.00 -8.76 -0.33
C THR A 118 -7.51 -8.44 -0.41
N GLY A 119 -6.69 -9.12 0.39
CA GLY A 119 -5.24 -8.98 0.45
C GLY A 119 -4.65 -9.74 1.63
N LEU A 120 -3.36 -9.55 1.85
CA LEU A 120 -2.59 -10.25 2.89
C LEU A 120 -2.06 -9.27 3.94
N LEU A 121 -2.13 -9.68 5.21
CA LEU A 121 -1.52 -8.99 6.34
C LEU A 121 -0.23 -9.67 6.78
N VAL A 122 0.80 -8.88 7.04
CA VAL A 122 2.09 -9.36 7.54
C VAL A 122 2.49 -8.60 8.81
N PRO A 123 3.34 -9.16 9.67
CA PRO A 123 3.88 -8.43 10.81
C PRO A 123 4.66 -7.18 10.38
N VAL A 124 4.64 -6.13 11.22
CA VAL A 124 5.47 -4.94 11.01
C VAL A 124 6.96 -5.30 11.11
N LYS A 125 7.79 -4.64 10.29
CA LYS A 125 9.25 -4.80 10.28
C LYS A 125 9.73 -6.23 9.99
N ASP A 126 8.93 -7.02 9.32
CA ASP A 126 9.26 -8.39 8.92
C ASP A 126 9.37 -8.50 7.40
N SER A 127 10.56 -8.26 6.88
CA SER A 127 10.85 -8.34 5.45
C SER A 127 10.72 -9.77 4.89
N LEU A 128 10.93 -10.80 5.74
CA LEU A 128 10.83 -12.18 5.32
C LEU A 128 9.36 -12.56 5.08
N LYS A 129 8.49 -12.26 6.04
CA LYS A 129 7.04 -12.50 5.89
C LYS A 129 6.45 -11.64 4.77
N LEU A 130 6.96 -10.43 4.57
CA LEU A 130 6.58 -9.60 3.44
C LEU A 130 6.97 -10.25 2.10
N ALA A 131 8.19 -10.78 2.01
CA ALA A 131 8.65 -11.50 0.83
C ALA A 131 7.80 -12.75 0.58
N ASP A 132 7.49 -13.53 1.61
CA ASP A 132 6.66 -14.73 1.50
C ASP A 132 5.26 -14.40 0.95
N ALA A 133 4.61 -13.37 1.48
CA ALA A 133 3.29 -12.91 1.03
C ALA A 133 3.30 -12.40 -0.42
N LEU A 134 4.32 -11.61 -0.78
CA LEU A 134 4.49 -11.12 -2.14
C LEU A 134 4.75 -12.27 -3.11
N GLN A 135 5.61 -13.22 -2.75
CA GLN A 135 5.91 -14.41 -3.56
C GLN A 135 4.64 -15.21 -3.80
N TRP A 136 3.86 -15.47 -2.76
CA TRP A 136 2.63 -16.22 -2.89
C TRP A 136 1.67 -15.57 -3.90
N LEU A 137 1.44 -14.26 -3.80
CA LEU A 137 0.60 -13.54 -4.76
C LEU A 137 1.18 -13.52 -6.19
N ILE A 138 2.49 -13.54 -6.35
CA ILE A 138 3.14 -13.59 -7.68
C ILE A 138 2.89 -14.97 -8.31
N GLU A 139 3.05 -16.03 -7.55
CA GLU A 139 2.94 -17.42 -8.00
C GLU A 139 1.48 -17.90 -8.14
N HIS A 140 0.51 -17.19 -7.52
CA HIS A 140 -0.91 -17.53 -7.54
C HIS A 140 -1.74 -16.43 -8.23
N PRO A 141 -1.66 -16.29 -9.56
CA PRO A 141 -2.32 -15.20 -10.29
C PRO A 141 -3.84 -15.24 -10.23
N HIS A 142 -4.46 -16.42 -10.11
CA HIS A 142 -5.91 -16.55 -9.99
C HIS A 142 -6.41 -15.96 -8.68
N GLU A 143 -5.77 -16.32 -7.57
CA GLU A 143 -6.07 -15.85 -6.22
C GLU A 143 -5.80 -14.34 -6.11
N ARG A 144 -4.69 -13.87 -6.65
CA ARG A 144 -4.37 -12.44 -6.74
C ARG A 144 -5.47 -11.65 -7.44
N ILE A 145 -5.95 -12.14 -8.59
CA ILE A 145 -7.03 -11.48 -9.33
C ILE A 145 -8.36 -11.54 -8.56
N ALA A 146 -8.65 -12.66 -7.92
CA ALA A 146 -9.85 -12.81 -7.09
C ALA A 146 -9.84 -11.84 -5.91
N MET A 147 -8.69 -11.72 -5.20
CA MET A 147 -8.50 -10.77 -4.11
C MET A 147 -8.68 -9.32 -4.59
N GLY A 148 -8.10 -8.95 -5.73
CA GLY A 148 -8.27 -7.62 -6.30
C GLY A 148 -9.73 -7.28 -6.61
N LYS A 149 -10.48 -8.23 -7.20
CA LYS A 149 -11.92 -8.07 -7.47
C LYS A 149 -12.76 -7.96 -6.18
N ALA A 150 -12.43 -8.77 -5.17
CA ALA A 150 -13.09 -8.70 -3.87
C ALA A 150 -12.78 -7.37 -3.16
N GLY A 151 -11.52 -6.90 -3.25
CA GLY A 151 -11.09 -5.62 -2.72
C GLY A 151 -11.86 -4.44 -3.32
N ARG A 152 -12.08 -4.46 -4.64
CA ARG A 152 -12.88 -3.42 -5.30
C ARG A 152 -14.30 -3.38 -4.78
N LYS A 153 -14.99 -4.52 -4.68
CA LYS A 153 -16.34 -4.58 -4.12
C LYS A 153 -16.39 -4.06 -2.69
N PHE A 154 -15.38 -4.40 -1.89
CA PHE A 154 -15.28 -3.92 -0.53
C PHE A 154 -15.08 -2.39 -0.50
N ALA A 155 -14.19 -1.84 -1.32
CA ALA A 155 -13.97 -0.41 -1.40
C ALA A 155 -15.21 0.37 -1.87
N GLU A 156 -15.92 -0.14 -2.87
CA GLU A 156 -17.17 0.46 -3.37
C GLU A 156 -18.31 0.47 -2.33
N ASN A 157 -18.34 -0.49 -1.41
CA ASN A 157 -19.36 -0.59 -0.37
C ASN A 157 -19.01 0.23 0.89
N GLU A 158 -17.74 0.20 1.31
CA GLU A 158 -17.35 0.77 2.60
C GLU A 158 -16.83 2.22 2.51
N PHE A 159 -16.25 2.59 1.35
CA PHE A 159 -15.57 3.88 1.18
C PHE A 159 -16.12 4.75 0.03
N PRO A 160 -17.42 4.69 -0.34
CA PRO A 160 -17.94 5.64 -1.33
C PRO A 160 -17.89 7.05 -0.76
N ILE A 161 -17.51 8.02 -1.59
CA ILE A 161 -17.35 9.41 -1.14
C ILE A 161 -18.68 10.00 -0.63
N GLU A 162 -19.79 9.59 -1.22
CA GLU A 162 -21.15 10.01 -0.84
C GLU A 162 -21.46 9.62 0.61
N LYS A 163 -21.11 8.40 1.01
CA LYS A 163 -21.28 7.92 2.40
C LYS A 163 -20.45 8.73 3.39
N ILE A 164 -19.22 9.05 3.01
CA ILE A 164 -18.31 9.84 3.85
C ILE A 164 -18.83 11.27 4.01
N VAL A 165 -19.26 11.90 2.92
CA VAL A 165 -19.85 13.24 2.94
C VAL A 165 -21.12 13.25 3.79
N GLN A 166 -22.02 12.28 3.61
CA GLN A 166 -23.27 12.22 4.39
C GLN A 166 -22.99 12.07 5.89
N ASN A 167 -22.07 11.18 6.28
CA ASN A 167 -21.69 11.03 7.69
C ASN A 167 -21.19 12.34 8.33
N HIS A 168 -20.42 13.16 7.56
CA HIS A 168 -19.98 14.47 8.06
C HIS A 168 -21.13 15.45 8.20
N LEU A 169 -22.06 15.48 7.23
CA LEU A 169 -23.24 16.35 7.31
C LEU A 169 -24.11 15.97 8.50
N ASP A 170 -24.34 14.68 8.74
CA ASP A 170 -25.11 14.19 9.87
C ASP A 170 -24.49 14.64 11.21
N ILE A 171 -23.16 14.55 11.34
CA ILE A 171 -22.43 15.04 12.56
C ILE A 171 -22.61 16.56 12.72
N TYR A 172 -22.52 17.33 11.63
CA TYR A 172 -22.71 18.77 11.70
C TYR A 172 -24.13 19.14 12.12
N ASP A 173 -25.13 18.44 11.57
CA ASP A 173 -26.53 18.64 11.94
C ASP A 173 -26.80 18.30 13.41
N GLU A 174 -26.22 17.20 13.92
CA GLU A 174 -26.31 16.85 15.34
C GLU A 174 -25.73 17.93 16.23
N LEU A 175 -24.56 18.47 15.89
CA LEU A 175 -23.90 19.51 16.69
C LEU A 175 -24.67 20.85 16.68
N LEU A 176 -25.25 21.22 15.53
CA LEU A 176 -26.03 22.44 15.39
C LEU A 176 -27.38 22.36 16.13
N ASN A 177 -27.97 21.18 16.21
CA ASN A 177 -29.26 20.96 16.90
C ASN A 177 -29.11 20.77 18.43
N GLN A 178 -27.89 20.66 18.96
CA GLN A 178 -27.60 20.60 20.39
C GLN A 178 -27.39 21.98 21.04
N THR A 179 -27.45 23.06 20.23
CA THR A 179 -27.35 24.46 20.68
C THR A 179 -28.72 25.13 20.65
#